data_10fae7ef8b1bf74ed7c4e7a9a319ad87
#
_entry.id   10fae7ef8b1bf74ed7c4e7a9a319ad87
#
_cell.length_a   1.000
_cell.length_b   1.000
_cell.length_c   1.000
_cell.angle_alpha   90.00
_cell.angle_beta   90.00
_cell.angle_gamma   90.00
#
_symmetry.space_group_name_H-M   'P 1'
#
loop_
_entity.id
_entity.type
_entity.pdbx_description
1 polymer ?
#
loop_
_entity_poly.entity_id
_entity_poly.type
_entity_poly.pdbx_seq_one_letter_code
_entity_poly.pdbx_strand_id
1 'polypeptide(L)'
;MKLNPQPNLSAKNYPMWAEILEEFGIFTDTIPNSFLETRLRMRMRVHGFDDFHHYYNYLKSLHKNSMEWRVLIDSLTVNETRFFRDPDSLSLIEKFLLSNQYSLSKTQHSIHAWSVACATGEEAYSLAIIIDKNTRANKNIFFGITATDISHSALTTGKQGIYHKSRLTNIPSYLRTKYFIPLDDDFYQTKLMVRNRVCFSRLNVLQAKNAPLGKMNIIVCQNFLIYFNLDKHSLILDTLVTHLAPGGLLILSISDVFNWAHPALEKINHENTLAYRRKADS
;
A
#
# COMPACT_ATOMS: atom_id res chain seq x y z
N MET A 1 -27.46 -22.30 -31.14
CA MET A 1 -27.66 -21.05 -30.38
C MET A 1 -26.53 -20.10 -30.80
N LYS A 2 -26.81 -19.11 -31.66
CA LYS A 2 -25.81 -18.11 -32.06
C LYS A 2 -25.59 -17.20 -30.86
N LEU A 3 -24.40 -17.21 -30.25
CA LEU A 3 -23.98 -16.23 -29.28
C LEU A 3 -24.02 -14.87 -29.96
N ASN A 4 -24.96 -14.01 -29.60
CA ASN A 4 -24.93 -12.60 -30.00
C ASN A 4 -23.57 -12.04 -29.59
N PRO A 5 -22.86 -11.32 -30.49
CA PRO A 5 -21.62 -10.65 -30.12
C PRO A 5 -21.95 -9.69 -28.97
N GLN A 6 -21.37 -9.97 -27.81
CA GLN A 6 -21.56 -9.10 -26.63
C GLN A 6 -20.96 -7.73 -26.96
N PRO A 7 -21.66 -6.63 -26.64
CA PRO A 7 -21.18 -5.28 -26.92
C PRO A 7 -19.80 -5.07 -26.26
N ASN A 8 -18.79 -4.70 -27.02
CA ASN A 8 -17.47 -4.34 -26.51
C ASN A 8 -17.59 -3.03 -25.71
N LEU A 9 -16.70 -2.85 -24.70
CA LEU A 9 -16.56 -1.57 -24.04
C LEU A 9 -16.11 -0.55 -25.10
N SER A 10 -17.11 0.14 -25.70
CA SER A 10 -16.83 1.05 -26.80
C SER A 10 -16.04 2.27 -26.32
N ALA A 11 -15.24 2.85 -27.22
CA ALA A 11 -14.56 4.12 -26.96
C ALA A 11 -15.50 5.22 -26.42
N LYS A 12 -16.79 5.14 -26.74
CA LYS A 12 -17.84 6.07 -26.27
C LYS A 12 -18.18 5.86 -24.79
N ASN A 13 -18.11 4.64 -24.28
CA ASN A 13 -18.46 4.30 -22.88
C ASN A 13 -17.25 4.39 -21.93
N TYR A 14 -16.04 4.40 -22.48
CA TYR A 14 -14.81 4.40 -21.70
C TYR A 14 -14.66 5.62 -20.77
N PRO A 15 -14.95 6.88 -21.21
CA PRO A 15 -14.78 8.05 -20.35
C PRO A 15 -15.65 8.02 -19.09
N MET A 16 -16.88 7.50 -19.18
CA MET A 16 -17.75 7.42 -18.00
C MET A 16 -17.24 6.45 -16.94
N TRP A 17 -16.59 5.35 -17.38
CA TRP A 17 -15.94 4.41 -16.47
C TRP A 17 -14.68 4.99 -15.85
N ALA A 18 -13.89 5.76 -16.64
CA ALA A 18 -12.71 6.44 -16.14
C ALA A 18 -13.08 7.41 -15.00
N GLU A 19 -14.09 8.27 -15.23
CA GLU A 19 -14.54 9.24 -14.24
C GLU A 19 -14.96 8.59 -12.91
N ILE A 20 -15.81 7.57 -12.96
CA ILE A 20 -16.32 6.95 -11.74
C ILE A 20 -15.26 6.10 -11.00
N LEU A 21 -14.33 5.47 -11.71
CA LEU A 21 -13.26 4.67 -11.10
C LEU A 21 -12.15 5.54 -10.52
N GLU A 22 -11.89 6.73 -11.10
CA GLU A 22 -10.93 7.69 -10.55
C GLU A 22 -11.33 8.15 -9.13
N GLU A 23 -12.60 8.25 -8.81
CA GLU A 23 -13.07 8.57 -7.46
C GLU A 23 -12.60 7.55 -6.41
N PHE A 24 -12.36 6.31 -6.83
CA PHE A 24 -11.83 5.24 -5.98
C PHE A 24 -10.30 5.11 -6.05
N GLY A 25 -9.62 5.92 -6.86
CA GLY A 25 -8.17 5.86 -7.06
C GLY A 25 -7.72 4.85 -8.10
N ILE A 26 -8.61 4.43 -9.01
CA ILE A 26 -8.29 3.55 -10.14
C ILE A 26 -8.28 4.38 -11.42
N PHE A 27 -7.13 4.41 -12.10
CA PHE A 27 -6.90 5.16 -13.32
C PHE A 27 -6.92 4.24 -14.52
N THR A 28 -7.89 4.43 -15.37
CA THR A 28 -8.15 3.54 -16.51
C THR A 28 -7.12 3.70 -17.62
N ASP A 29 -6.42 4.82 -17.70
CA ASP A 29 -5.31 5.08 -18.64
C ASP A 29 -4.05 4.27 -18.33
N THR A 30 -3.93 3.75 -17.11
CA THR A 30 -2.78 2.93 -16.68
C THR A 30 -3.06 1.42 -16.72
N ILE A 31 -4.28 1.00 -17.01
CA ILE A 31 -4.66 -0.40 -17.11
C ILE A 31 -5.12 -0.75 -18.54
N PRO A 32 -4.80 -1.94 -19.06
CA PRO A 32 -5.25 -2.36 -20.38
C PRO A 32 -6.79 -2.37 -20.47
N ASN A 33 -7.35 -1.82 -21.55
CA ASN A 33 -8.79 -1.81 -21.79
C ASN A 33 -9.43 -3.19 -21.71
N SER A 34 -8.73 -4.21 -22.23
CA SER A 34 -9.18 -5.60 -22.17
C SER A 34 -9.26 -6.16 -20.74
N PHE A 35 -8.37 -5.71 -19.86
CA PHE A 35 -8.43 -6.06 -18.43
C PHE A 35 -9.65 -5.44 -17.76
N LEU A 36 -9.85 -4.13 -17.92
CA LEU A 36 -11.02 -3.43 -17.39
C LEU A 36 -12.30 -4.08 -17.89
N GLU A 37 -12.42 -4.26 -19.20
CA GLU A 37 -13.59 -4.88 -19.82
C GLU A 37 -13.88 -6.28 -19.26
N THR A 38 -12.85 -7.10 -19.10
CA THR A 38 -12.99 -8.46 -18.55
C THR A 38 -13.55 -8.42 -17.13
N ARG A 39 -13.04 -7.52 -16.27
CA ARG A 39 -13.49 -7.39 -14.89
C ARG A 39 -14.94 -6.87 -14.81
N LEU A 40 -15.26 -5.86 -15.60
CA LEU A 40 -16.64 -5.36 -15.68
C LEU A 40 -17.61 -6.44 -16.15
N ARG A 41 -17.28 -7.18 -17.20
CA ARG A 41 -18.12 -8.29 -17.69
C ARG A 41 -18.33 -9.40 -16.67
N MET A 42 -17.31 -9.73 -15.89
CA MET A 42 -17.47 -10.70 -14.80
C MET A 42 -18.51 -10.23 -13.78
N ARG A 43 -18.48 -8.95 -13.40
CA ARG A 43 -19.46 -8.39 -12.46
C ARG A 43 -20.85 -8.28 -13.06
N MET A 44 -20.94 -7.81 -14.30
CA MET A 44 -22.21 -7.72 -15.06
C MET A 44 -22.93 -9.08 -15.08
N ARG A 45 -22.21 -10.16 -15.38
CA ARG A 45 -22.78 -11.52 -15.39
C ARG A 45 -23.36 -11.93 -14.03
N VAL A 46 -22.68 -11.60 -12.94
CA VAL A 46 -23.17 -11.92 -11.58
C VAL A 46 -24.51 -11.23 -11.28
N HIS A 47 -24.72 -10.04 -11.84
CA HIS A 47 -25.94 -9.24 -11.62
C HIS A 47 -26.96 -9.35 -12.77
N GLY A 48 -26.69 -10.15 -13.81
CA GLY A 48 -27.60 -10.34 -14.95
C GLY A 48 -27.68 -9.14 -15.90
N PHE A 49 -26.63 -8.32 -15.96
CA PHE A 49 -26.56 -7.19 -16.91
C PHE A 49 -25.85 -7.63 -18.21
N ASP A 50 -26.46 -7.29 -19.33
CA ASP A 50 -25.93 -7.55 -20.67
C ASP A 50 -25.27 -6.30 -21.30
N ASP A 51 -25.52 -5.12 -20.72
CA ASP A 51 -25.06 -3.83 -21.23
C ASP A 51 -24.28 -3.05 -20.18
N PHE A 52 -23.14 -2.46 -20.60
CA PHE A 52 -22.24 -1.69 -19.72
C PHE A 52 -22.92 -0.43 -19.14
N HIS A 53 -23.81 0.21 -19.87
CA HIS A 53 -24.49 1.42 -19.40
C HIS A 53 -25.50 1.11 -18.30
N HIS A 54 -26.24 0.01 -18.42
CA HIS A 54 -27.17 -0.44 -17.37
C HIS A 54 -26.41 -0.79 -16.07
N TYR A 55 -25.30 -1.52 -16.18
CA TYR A 55 -24.49 -1.83 -15.02
C TYR A 55 -23.84 -0.58 -14.40
N TYR A 56 -23.38 0.39 -15.22
CA TYR A 56 -22.90 1.68 -14.73
C TYR A 56 -23.96 2.43 -13.94
N ASN A 57 -25.18 2.55 -14.47
CA ASN A 57 -26.29 3.21 -13.78
C ASN A 57 -26.66 2.49 -12.46
N TYR A 58 -26.62 1.17 -12.47
CA TYR A 58 -26.80 0.38 -11.24
C TYR A 58 -25.73 0.75 -10.20
N LEU A 59 -24.46 0.76 -10.57
CA LEU A 59 -23.38 1.15 -9.67
C LEU A 59 -23.54 2.57 -9.12
N LYS A 60 -23.93 3.51 -9.98
CA LYS A 60 -24.21 4.91 -9.54
C LYS A 60 -25.35 5.01 -8.54
N SER A 61 -26.34 4.14 -8.62
CA SER A 61 -27.45 4.11 -7.66
C SER A 61 -27.06 3.56 -6.30
N LEU A 62 -25.91 2.86 -6.20
CA LEU A 62 -25.43 2.28 -4.97
C LEU A 62 -24.61 3.25 -4.13
N HIS A 63 -24.68 3.11 -2.83
CA HIS A 63 -23.73 3.79 -1.94
C HIS A 63 -22.29 3.34 -2.24
N LYS A 64 -21.31 4.28 -2.28
CA LYS A 64 -19.90 4.01 -2.61
C LYS A 64 -19.22 2.94 -1.71
N ASN A 65 -19.76 2.66 -0.54
CA ASN A 65 -19.30 1.60 0.36
C ASN A 65 -20.09 0.28 0.24
N SER A 66 -20.96 0.14 -0.79
CA SER A 66 -21.69 -1.09 -1.02
C SER A 66 -20.76 -2.29 -1.30
N MET A 67 -21.28 -3.50 -1.13
CA MET A 67 -20.51 -4.72 -1.39
C MET A 67 -20.08 -4.78 -2.86
N GLU A 68 -20.95 -4.37 -3.79
CA GLU A 68 -20.64 -4.43 -5.23
C GLU A 68 -19.46 -3.52 -5.58
N TRP A 69 -19.44 -2.27 -5.09
CA TRP A 69 -18.30 -1.39 -5.28
C TRP A 69 -17.00 -1.98 -4.72
N ARG A 70 -17.06 -2.58 -3.52
CA ARG A 70 -15.87 -3.22 -2.92
C ARG A 70 -15.33 -4.35 -3.79
N VAL A 71 -16.22 -5.24 -4.26
CA VAL A 71 -15.82 -6.38 -5.11
C VAL A 71 -15.28 -5.91 -6.46
N LEU A 72 -15.90 -4.90 -7.07
CA LEU A 72 -15.41 -4.34 -8.33
C LEU A 72 -14.01 -3.74 -8.16
N ILE A 73 -13.80 -2.87 -7.16
CA ILE A 73 -12.51 -2.26 -6.87
C ILE A 73 -11.45 -3.33 -6.57
N ASP A 74 -11.77 -4.30 -5.71
CA ASP A 74 -10.87 -5.42 -5.41
C ASP A 74 -10.46 -6.21 -6.67
N SER A 75 -11.37 -6.34 -7.63
CA SER A 75 -11.09 -7.03 -8.90
C SER A 75 -10.18 -6.25 -9.85
N LEU A 76 -10.11 -4.92 -9.69
CA LEU A 76 -9.32 -4.01 -10.53
C LEU A 76 -7.94 -3.69 -9.90
N THR A 77 -7.71 -4.04 -8.63
CA THR A 77 -6.42 -3.83 -7.96
C THR A 77 -5.46 -4.99 -8.22
N VAL A 78 -4.16 -4.66 -8.29
CA VAL A 78 -3.08 -5.63 -8.37
C VAL A 78 -2.41 -5.71 -7.00
N ASN A 79 -2.59 -6.83 -6.31
CA ASN A 79 -2.12 -7.02 -4.93
C ASN A 79 -0.82 -7.86 -4.88
N GLU A 80 0.11 -7.63 -5.83
CA GLU A 80 1.38 -8.37 -5.85
C GLU A 80 2.35 -7.79 -4.83
N THR A 81 2.59 -8.54 -3.77
CA THR A 81 3.50 -8.16 -2.68
C THR A 81 4.12 -9.40 -2.05
N ARG A 82 5.20 -9.25 -1.30
CA ARG A 82 5.87 -10.31 -0.56
C ARG A 82 6.64 -9.75 0.62
N PHE A 83 6.86 -10.58 1.62
CA PHE A 83 7.71 -10.22 2.75
C PHE A 83 9.14 -9.93 2.30
N PHE A 84 9.76 -8.90 2.89
CA PHE A 84 11.16 -8.52 2.65
C PHE A 84 11.49 -8.37 1.16
N ARG A 85 10.56 -7.78 0.41
CA ARG A 85 10.64 -7.62 -1.06
C ARG A 85 11.85 -6.84 -1.50
N ASP A 86 12.20 -5.78 -0.77
CA ASP A 86 13.32 -4.89 -1.05
C ASP A 86 14.27 -4.87 0.16
N PRO A 87 15.29 -5.75 0.18
CA PRO A 87 16.22 -5.84 1.30
C PRO A 87 17.08 -4.59 1.47
N ASP A 88 17.40 -3.85 0.39
CA ASP A 88 18.21 -2.64 0.47
C ASP A 88 17.46 -1.52 1.18
N SER A 89 16.18 -1.32 0.83
CA SER A 89 15.30 -0.38 1.55
C SER A 89 15.16 -0.74 3.03
N LEU A 90 15.00 -2.03 3.35
CA LEU A 90 14.92 -2.49 4.74
C LEU A 90 16.23 -2.26 5.49
N SER A 91 17.39 -2.47 4.83
CA SER A 91 18.71 -2.15 5.40
C SER A 91 18.87 -0.67 5.71
N LEU A 92 18.37 0.20 4.82
CA LEU A 92 18.36 1.65 5.08
C LEU A 92 17.49 2.02 6.28
N ILE A 93 16.32 1.38 6.43
CA ILE A 93 15.47 1.56 7.60
C ILE A 93 16.19 1.11 8.87
N GLU A 94 16.88 -0.04 8.86
CA GLU A 94 17.68 -0.48 10.01
C GLU A 94 18.75 0.54 10.39
N LYS A 95 19.51 1.07 9.41
CA LYS A 95 20.50 2.13 9.65
C LYS A 95 19.87 3.39 10.25
N PHE A 96 18.71 3.79 9.74
CA PHE A 96 17.95 4.93 10.26
C PHE A 96 17.53 4.73 11.72
N LEU A 97 17.05 3.54 12.08
CA LEU A 97 16.65 3.20 13.44
C LEU A 97 17.82 3.14 14.41
N LEU A 98 18.98 2.68 13.95
CA LEU A 98 20.22 2.58 14.76
C LEU A 98 20.94 3.93 14.90
N SER A 99 20.59 4.96 14.10
CA SER A 99 21.15 6.30 14.29
C SER A 99 20.85 6.81 15.70
N ASN A 100 21.77 7.60 16.27
CA ASN A 100 21.75 8.04 17.68
C ASN A 100 20.41 8.64 18.14
N GLN A 101 19.56 9.02 17.24
CA GLN A 101 18.26 9.63 17.53
C GLN A 101 17.27 8.65 18.16
N TYR A 102 17.35 7.35 17.83
CA TYR A 102 16.41 6.34 18.33
C TYR A 102 17.05 5.30 19.27
N SER A 103 18.34 4.97 19.10
CA SER A 103 18.96 3.87 19.85
C SER A 103 19.40 4.21 21.27
N LEU A 104 19.70 5.49 21.56
CA LEU A 104 20.30 5.92 22.82
C LEU A 104 19.39 6.84 23.66
N SER A 105 18.16 7.08 23.22
CA SER A 105 17.27 7.98 23.93
C SER A 105 16.87 7.43 25.30
N LYS A 106 17.09 8.22 26.35
CA LYS A 106 16.62 7.95 27.71
C LYS A 106 15.15 8.41 27.91
N THR A 107 14.61 9.16 26.95
CA THR A 107 13.22 9.63 26.97
C THR A 107 12.34 8.71 26.16
N GLN A 108 11.05 8.69 26.46
CA GLN A 108 10.05 7.94 25.70
C GLN A 108 9.92 8.48 24.27
N HIS A 109 10.08 7.61 23.28
CA HIS A 109 9.91 7.95 21.87
C HIS A 109 8.88 7.03 21.21
N SER A 110 8.13 7.61 20.29
CA SER A 110 7.21 6.86 19.42
C SER A 110 7.67 6.93 17.99
N ILE A 111 7.77 5.77 17.35
CA ILE A 111 8.07 5.65 15.91
C ILE A 111 6.76 5.35 15.20
N HIS A 112 6.35 6.25 14.32
CA HIS A 112 5.20 6.07 13.47
C HIS A 112 5.66 5.83 12.04
N ALA A 113 5.26 4.70 11.45
CA ALA A 113 5.56 4.40 10.06
C ALA A 113 4.26 4.24 9.25
N TRP A 114 4.33 4.59 7.97
CA TRP A 114 3.22 4.45 7.04
C TRP A 114 3.65 3.61 5.84
N SER A 115 2.97 2.49 5.63
CA SER A 115 3.05 1.65 4.43
C SER A 115 1.90 2.05 3.51
N VAL A 116 2.23 2.70 2.39
CA VAL A 116 1.28 3.23 1.41
C VAL A 116 0.98 2.18 0.37
N ALA A 117 -0.31 1.94 0.08
CA ALA A 117 -0.75 0.85 -0.82
C ALA A 117 -0.18 -0.51 -0.39
N CYS A 118 -0.41 -0.85 0.88
CA CYS A 118 0.20 -1.99 1.57
C CYS A 118 -0.23 -3.37 1.04
N ALA A 119 -1.17 -3.43 0.10
CA ALA A 119 -1.76 -4.65 -0.43
C ALA A 119 -2.20 -5.61 0.70
N THR A 120 -1.76 -6.86 0.67
CA THR A 120 -2.09 -7.89 1.67
C THR A 120 -1.25 -7.81 2.95
N GLY A 121 -0.44 -6.75 3.11
CA GLY A 121 0.19 -6.38 4.38
C GLY A 121 1.61 -6.89 4.62
N GLU A 122 2.21 -7.61 3.67
CA GLU A 122 3.57 -8.17 3.81
C GLU A 122 4.61 -7.07 4.03
N GLU A 123 4.50 -5.91 3.34
CA GLU A 123 5.37 -4.76 3.56
C GLU A 123 5.20 -4.18 4.96
N ALA A 124 3.95 -3.95 5.38
CA ALA A 124 3.65 -3.40 6.70
C ALA A 124 4.19 -4.29 7.84
N TYR A 125 4.06 -5.61 7.71
CA TYR A 125 4.63 -6.54 8.68
C TYR A 125 6.15 -6.65 8.58
N SER A 126 6.74 -6.54 7.39
CA SER A 126 8.21 -6.45 7.25
C SER A 126 8.76 -5.24 8.00
N LEU A 127 8.11 -4.08 7.88
CA LEU A 127 8.43 -2.88 8.67
C LEU A 127 8.28 -3.13 10.17
N ALA A 128 7.17 -3.74 10.60
CA ALA A 128 6.95 -4.04 12.01
C ALA A 128 8.03 -4.96 12.60
N ILE A 129 8.43 -5.99 11.84
CA ILE A 129 9.49 -6.92 12.22
C ILE A 129 10.84 -6.21 12.34
N ILE A 130 11.18 -5.36 11.36
CA ILE A 130 12.45 -4.61 11.36
C ILE A 130 12.49 -3.62 12.52
N ILE A 131 11.41 -2.88 12.77
CA ILE A 131 11.36 -1.93 13.88
C ILE A 131 11.44 -2.66 15.22
N ASP A 132 10.64 -3.73 15.43
CA ASP A 132 10.70 -4.53 16.66
C ASP A 132 12.09 -5.12 16.90
N LYS A 133 12.73 -5.68 15.87
CA LYS A 133 14.09 -6.25 15.96
C LYS A 133 15.10 -5.24 16.47
N ASN A 134 15.04 -4.00 15.98
CA ASN A 134 16.03 -2.97 16.27
C ASN A 134 15.71 -2.10 17.50
N THR A 135 14.46 -2.13 18.01
CA THR A 135 14.05 -1.27 19.12
C THR A 135 13.67 -2.02 20.39
N ARG A 136 13.47 -3.33 20.33
CA ARG A 136 13.00 -4.16 21.44
C ARG A 136 13.86 -4.04 22.72
N ALA A 137 15.18 -3.89 22.56
CA ALA A 137 16.08 -3.75 23.71
C ALA A 137 15.84 -2.47 24.50
N ASN A 138 15.32 -1.42 23.85
CA ASN A 138 14.99 -0.14 24.47
C ASN A 138 13.49 -0.07 24.80
N LYS A 139 13.14 -0.29 26.07
CA LYS A 139 11.76 -0.27 26.57
C LYS A 139 11.08 1.11 26.47
N ASN A 140 11.85 2.16 26.22
CA ASN A 140 11.33 3.53 26.04
C ASN A 140 10.87 3.81 24.63
N ILE A 141 11.05 2.88 23.66
CA ILE A 141 10.64 3.05 22.28
C ILE A 141 9.33 2.29 22.04
N PHE A 142 8.33 3.03 21.63
CA PHE A 142 7.06 2.50 21.14
C PHE A 142 6.99 2.68 19.63
N PHE A 143 6.25 1.82 18.94
CA PHE A 143 6.03 2.01 17.51
C PHE A 143 4.66 1.55 17.07
N GLY A 144 4.21 2.15 15.98
CA GLY A 144 2.99 1.78 15.26
C GLY A 144 3.16 1.94 13.76
N ILE A 145 2.51 1.07 13.01
CA ILE A 145 2.48 1.10 11.56
C ILE A 145 1.05 1.43 11.11
N THR A 146 0.88 2.46 10.32
CA THR A 146 -0.34 2.70 9.55
C THR A 146 -0.16 2.03 8.18
N ALA A 147 -1.03 1.12 7.84
CA ALA A 147 -1.01 0.39 6.56
C ALA A 147 -2.28 0.71 5.79
N THR A 148 -2.16 1.33 4.62
CA THR A 148 -3.33 1.80 3.87
C THR A 148 -3.38 1.23 2.47
N ASP A 149 -4.58 0.89 2.03
CA ASP A 149 -4.87 0.43 0.67
C ASP A 149 -6.30 0.79 0.29
N ILE A 150 -6.65 0.73 -0.99
CA ILE A 150 -8.04 0.87 -1.47
C ILE A 150 -8.79 -0.45 -1.49
N SER A 151 -8.08 -1.58 -1.59
CA SER A 151 -8.64 -2.93 -1.64
C SER A 151 -9.11 -3.40 -0.27
N HIS A 152 -10.39 -3.72 -0.18
CA HIS A 152 -10.98 -4.23 1.06
C HIS A 152 -10.53 -5.66 1.36
N SER A 153 -10.44 -6.50 0.34
CA SER A 153 -10.00 -7.90 0.48
C SER A 153 -8.53 -7.99 0.90
N ALA A 154 -7.67 -7.15 0.31
CA ALA A 154 -6.27 -7.07 0.68
C ALA A 154 -6.08 -6.66 2.14
N LEU A 155 -6.76 -5.59 2.58
CA LEU A 155 -6.74 -5.15 3.98
C LEU A 155 -7.29 -6.21 4.95
N THR A 156 -8.28 -6.99 4.53
CA THR A 156 -8.82 -8.10 5.34
C THR A 156 -7.77 -9.19 5.53
N THR A 157 -7.07 -9.59 4.46
CA THR A 157 -5.93 -10.52 4.54
C THR A 157 -4.84 -9.99 5.47
N GLY A 158 -4.47 -8.72 5.31
CA GLY A 158 -3.50 -8.06 6.19
C GLY A 158 -3.91 -8.12 7.67
N LYS A 159 -5.16 -7.77 8.00
CA LYS A 159 -5.70 -7.83 9.37
C LYS A 159 -5.68 -9.25 9.96
N GLN A 160 -5.98 -10.26 9.16
CA GLN A 160 -5.89 -11.66 9.58
C GLN A 160 -4.45 -12.10 9.82
N GLY A 161 -3.53 -11.57 9.01
CA GLY A 161 -2.10 -11.87 9.06
C GLY A 161 -1.78 -13.34 8.79
N ILE A 162 -2.61 -14.02 7.98
CA ILE A 162 -2.45 -15.42 7.60
C ILE A 162 -1.94 -15.50 6.18
N TYR A 163 -0.84 -16.21 5.98
CA TYR A 163 -0.13 -16.28 4.70
C TYR A 163 0.28 -17.70 4.38
N HIS A 164 0.18 -18.06 3.11
CA HIS A 164 0.73 -19.33 2.61
C HIS A 164 2.26 -19.30 2.69
N LYS A 165 2.89 -20.46 2.99
CA LYS A 165 4.35 -20.63 3.19
C LYS A 165 5.20 -20.04 2.07
N SER A 166 4.69 -20.04 0.82
CA SER A 166 5.41 -19.47 -0.33
C SER A 166 5.63 -17.94 -0.22
N ARG A 167 4.81 -17.24 0.57
CA ARG A 167 4.99 -15.80 0.83
C ARG A 167 6.13 -15.51 1.82
N LEU A 168 6.54 -16.51 2.61
CA LEU A 168 7.54 -16.38 3.66
C LEU A 168 8.96 -16.79 3.22
N THR A 169 9.17 -17.14 1.97
CA THR A 169 10.45 -17.68 1.45
C THR A 169 11.62 -16.70 1.63
N ASN A 170 11.36 -15.39 1.53
CA ASN A 170 12.39 -14.36 1.70
C ASN A 170 12.68 -14.01 3.18
N ILE A 171 11.95 -14.60 4.13
CA ILE A 171 12.13 -14.32 5.54
C ILE A 171 13.23 -15.23 6.09
N PRO A 172 14.32 -14.69 6.68
CA PRO A 172 15.32 -15.50 7.38
C PRO A 172 14.66 -16.42 8.41
N SER A 173 15.13 -17.66 8.50
CA SER A 173 14.51 -18.71 9.33
C SER A 173 14.32 -18.29 10.80
N TYR A 174 15.30 -17.61 11.39
CA TYR A 174 15.22 -17.14 12.77
C TYR A 174 14.11 -16.07 12.97
N LEU A 175 13.86 -15.19 11.97
CA LEU A 175 12.77 -14.22 12.02
C LEU A 175 11.43 -14.92 11.81
N ARG A 176 11.36 -15.90 10.91
CA ARG A 176 10.14 -16.67 10.70
C ARG A 176 9.71 -17.36 11.99
N THR A 177 10.61 -18.07 12.66
CA THR A 177 10.33 -18.72 13.95
C THR A 177 9.94 -17.71 15.04
N LYS A 178 10.56 -16.53 15.05
CA LYS A 178 10.31 -15.51 16.06
C LYS A 178 8.97 -14.81 15.88
N TYR A 179 8.56 -14.51 14.64
CA TYR A 179 7.42 -13.63 14.37
C TYR A 179 6.19 -14.30 13.76
N PHE A 180 6.29 -15.60 13.42
CA PHE A 180 5.17 -16.35 12.84
C PHE A 180 4.87 -17.62 13.65
N ILE A 181 3.62 -18.07 13.54
CA ILE A 181 3.11 -19.32 14.12
C ILE A 181 2.64 -20.16 12.93
N PRO A 182 3.10 -21.42 12.78
CA PRO A 182 2.49 -22.33 11.82
C PRO A 182 1.06 -22.64 12.29
N LEU A 183 0.10 -22.57 11.37
CA LEU A 183 -1.27 -22.99 11.61
C LEU A 183 -1.49 -24.43 11.15
N ASP A 184 -0.86 -24.78 10.02
CA ASP A 184 -0.82 -26.10 9.40
C ASP A 184 0.45 -26.22 8.53
N ASP A 185 0.49 -27.21 7.63
CA ASP A 185 1.65 -27.48 6.75
C ASP A 185 1.89 -26.38 5.72
N ASP A 186 0.87 -25.58 5.39
CA ASP A 186 0.92 -24.61 4.31
C ASP A 186 0.77 -23.17 4.78
N PHE A 187 0.14 -22.92 5.92
CA PHE A 187 -0.19 -21.58 6.37
C PHE A 187 0.51 -21.18 7.67
N TYR A 188 0.88 -19.92 7.72
CA TYR A 188 1.50 -19.27 8.88
C TYR A 188 0.73 -18.01 9.24
N GLN A 189 0.65 -17.72 10.53
CA GLN A 189 0.07 -16.45 11.02
C GLN A 189 1.15 -15.59 11.68
N THR A 190 1.14 -14.29 11.40
CA THR A 190 1.93 -13.31 12.13
C THR A 190 1.53 -13.29 13.60
N LYS A 191 2.53 -13.31 14.51
CA LYS A 191 2.29 -13.28 15.96
C LYS A 191 1.68 -11.94 16.39
N LEU A 192 0.87 -11.97 17.44
CA LEU A 192 0.20 -10.79 18.00
C LEU A 192 1.15 -9.64 18.33
N MET A 193 2.38 -9.97 18.71
CA MET A 193 3.41 -8.98 19.05
C MET A 193 3.74 -7.99 17.93
N VAL A 194 3.61 -8.39 16.65
CA VAL A 194 3.75 -7.49 15.50
C VAL A 194 2.39 -7.15 14.89
N ARG A 195 1.42 -8.07 14.93
CA ARG A 195 0.09 -7.84 14.39
C ARG A 195 -0.63 -6.68 15.08
N ASN A 196 -0.50 -6.56 16.40
CA ASN A 196 -1.08 -5.45 17.17
C ASN A 196 -0.36 -4.10 16.96
N ARG A 197 0.76 -4.09 16.23
CA ARG A 197 1.50 -2.87 15.87
C ARG A 197 1.08 -2.30 14.52
N VAL A 198 0.26 -3.01 13.75
CA VAL A 198 -0.16 -2.60 12.40
C VAL A 198 -1.65 -2.30 12.37
N CYS A 199 -1.98 -1.06 12.04
CA CYS A 199 -3.35 -0.60 11.83
C CYS A 199 -3.64 -0.56 10.34
N PHE A 200 -4.51 -1.45 9.87
CA PHE A 200 -4.96 -1.50 8.47
C PHE A 200 -6.20 -0.62 8.26
N SER A 201 -6.11 0.34 7.36
CA SER A 201 -7.19 1.29 7.06
C SER A 201 -7.38 1.46 5.55
N ARG A 202 -8.63 1.59 5.12
CA ARG A 202 -8.93 1.92 3.73
C ARG A 202 -8.70 3.40 3.48
N LEU A 203 -7.82 3.73 2.55
CA LEU A 203 -7.51 5.10 2.18
C LEU A 203 -7.12 5.19 0.70
N ASN A 204 -7.78 6.08 -0.03
CA ASN A 204 -7.28 6.54 -1.31
C ASN A 204 -6.18 7.59 -1.06
N VAL A 205 -4.96 7.33 -1.53
CA VAL A 205 -3.79 8.21 -1.31
C VAL A 205 -4.02 9.63 -1.82
N LEU A 206 -4.80 9.80 -2.88
CA LEU A 206 -5.16 11.13 -3.40
C LEU A 206 -5.99 11.97 -2.43
N GLN A 207 -6.65 11.32 -1.48
CA GLN A 207 -7.44 11.95 -0.42
C GLN A 207 -6.66 12.03 0.90
N ALA A 208 -5.44 11.52 0.93
CA ALA A 208 -4.66 11.39 2.17
C ALA A 208 -4.21 12.74 2.74
N LYS A 209 -4.13 13.81 1.93
CA LYS A 209 -3.71 15.15 2.40
C LYS A 209 -4.50 15.62 3.63
N ASN A 210 -5.79 15.31 3.68
CA ASN A 210 -6.69 15.71 4.75
C ASN A 210 -7.03 14.54 5.71
N ALA A 211 -6.37 13.39 5.56
CA ALA A 211 -6.59 12.26 6.42
C ALA A 211 -5.93 12.47 7.80
N PRO A 212 -6.53 12.00 8.90
CA PRO A 212 -6.01 12.17 10.25
C PRO A 212 -4.84 11.19 10.54
N LEU A 213 -3.81 11.20 9.68
CA LEU A 213 -2.68 10.28 9.78
C LEU A 213 -1.59 10.75 10.76
N GLY A 214 -1.52 12.03 11.06
CA GLY A 214 -0.42 12.60 11.84
C GLY A 214 0.91 12.64 11.07
N LYS A 215 2.01 12.88 11.81
CA LYS A 215 3.37 12.89 11.26
C LYS A 215 4.01 11.51 11.39
N MET A 216 4.68 11.06 10.32
CA MET A 216 5.32 9.77 10.22
C MET A 216 6.84 9.91 10.22
N ASN A 217 7.52 9.08 10.99
CA ASN A 217 8.99 9.02 11.00
C ASN A 217 9.53 8.25 9.79
N ILE A 218 8.74 7.29 9.29
CA ILE A 218 9.09 6.49 8.12
C ILE A 218 7.85 6.39 7.23
N ILE A 219 8.00 6.70 5.94
CA ILE A 219 6.97 6.45 4.92
C ILE A 219 7.59 5.56 3.85
N VAL A 220 6.92 4.44 3.55
CA VAL A 220 7.27 3.54 2.44
C VAL A 220 6.16 3.56 1.42
N CYS A 221 6.50 3.90 0.19
CA CYS A 221 5.60 3.94 -0.96
C CYS A 221 6.33 3.32 -2.16
N GLN A 222 6.27 2.01 -2.28
CA GLN A 222 7.00 1.25 -3.29
C GLN A 222 6.06 0.50 -4.23
N ASN A 223 6.44 0.44 -5.53
CA ASN A 223 5.70 -0.26 -6.58
C ASN A 223 4.23 0.18 -6.70
N PHE A 224 3.96 1.43 -6.45
CA PHE A 224 2.61 1.99 -6.39
C PHE A 224 2.40 3.11 -7.40
N LEU A 225 3.37 4.01 -7.57
CA LEU A 225 3.22 5.17 -8.47
C LEU A 225 3.09 4.77 -9.94
N ILE A 226 3.55 3.57 -10.32
CA ILE A 226 3.38 2.99 -11.67
C ILE A 226 1.90 2.92 -12.13
N TYR A 227 0.96 2.98 -11.19
CA TYR A 227 -0.49 2.96 -11.48
C TYR A 227 -1.08 4.36 -11.71
N PHE A 228 -0.26 5.39 -11.80
CA PHE A 228 -0.69 6.78 -11.92
C PHE A 228 0.05 7.48 -13.06
N ASN A 229 -0.59 8.50 -13.63
CA ASN A 229 0.08 9.39 -14.58
C ASN A 229 0.98 10.42 -13.84
N LEU A 230 1.84 11.11 -14.58
CA LEU A 230 2.85 12.01 -14.01
C LEU A 230 2.27 13.15 -13.16
N ASP A 231 1.10 13.67 -13.55
CA ASP A 231 0.46 14.77 -12.81
C ASP A 231 0.04 14.30 -11.40
N LYS A 232 -0.44 13.07 -11.31
CA LYS A 232 -0.82 12.47 -10.02
C LYS A 232 0.39 12.08 -9.18
N HIS A 233 1.54 11.74 -9.81
CA HIS A 233 2.77 11.47 -9.06
C HIS A 233 3.15 12.65 -8.17
N SER A 234 3.19 13.87 -8.71
CA SER A 234 3.53 15.08 -7.95
C SER A 234 2.57 15.29 -6.77
N LEU A 235 1.27 15.16 -7.02
CA LEU A 235 0.25 15.31 -5.97
C LEU A 235 0.41 14.29 -4.84
N ILE A 236 0.68 13.03 -5.20
CA ILE A 236 0.90 11.96 -4.21
C ILE A 236 2.18 12.24 -3.42
N LEU A 237 3.29 12.51 -4.11
CA LEU A 237 4.58 12.77 -3.47
C LEU A 237 4.53 13.96 -2.53
N ASP A 238 3.90 15.08 -2.93
CA ASP A 238 3.71 16.25 -2.07
C ASP A 238 2.84 15.90 -0.84
N THR A 239 1.82 15.05 -1.03
CA THR A 239 1.00 14.55 0.08
C THR A 239 1.84 13.73 1.07
N LEU A 240 2.71 12.83 0.58
CA LEU A 240 3.60 12.06 1.45
C LEU A 240 4.55 12.97 2.24
N VAL A 241 5.11 14.02 1.59
CA VAL A 241 5.97 15.00 2.27
C VAL A 241 5.21 15.74 3.37
N THR A 242 3.93 16.08 3.16
CA THR A 242 3.13 16.74 4.22
C THR A 242 2.99 15.88 5.47
N HIS A 243 2.95 14.56 5.34
CA HIS A 243 2.85 13.63 6.45
C HIS A 243 4.21 13.19 7.03
N LEU A 244 5.31 13.45 6.34
CA LEU A 244 6.63 13.09 6.83
C LEU A 244 7.04 14.03 7.98
N ALA A 245 7.54 13.49 9.08
CA ALA A 245 8.06 14.27 10.20
C ALA A 245 9.42 14.92 9.84
N PRO A 246 9.80 16.06 10.44
CA PRO A 246 11.17 16.57 10.33
C PRO A 246 12.19 15.49 10.69
N GLY A 247 13.24 15.35 9.89
CA GLY A 247 14.22 14.27 10.01
C GLY A 247 13.73 12.88 9.58
N GLY A 248 12.47 12.74 9.18
CA GLY A 248 11.87 11.46 8.77
C GLY A 248 12.38 10.94 7.44
N LEU A 249 12.17 9.64 7.21
CA LEU A 249 12.64 8.88 6.06
C LEU A 249 11.49 8.56 5.11
N LEU A 250 11.59 8.95 3.84
CA LEU A 250 10.70 8.56 2.75
C LEU A 250 11.42 7.58 1.84
N ILE A 251 10.82 6.42 1.61
CA ILE A 251 11.33 5.39 0.70
C ILE A 251 10.35 5.21 -0.46
N LEU A 252 10.89 5.26 -1.67
CA LEU A 252 10.17 5.09 -2.93
C LEU A 252 10.79 3.94 -3.74
N SER A 253 10.09 3.47 -4.76
CA SER A 253 10.66 2.54 -5.74
C SER A 253 11.46 3.29 -6.79
N ILE A 254 12.61 2.78 -7.17
CA ILE A 254 13.45 3.39 -8.23
C ILE A 254 12.69 3.44 -9.57
N SER A 255 11.86 2.41 -9.83
CA SER A 255 11.07 2.33 -11.05
C SER A 255 9.91 3.31 -11.11
N ASP A 256 9.48 3.85 -9.97
CA ASP A 256 8.25 4.64 -9.87
C ASP A 256 8.50 6.15 -10.09
N VAL A 257 9.73 6.62 -9.91
CA VAL A 257 10.02 8.06 -9.89
C VAL A 257 11.28 8.41 -10.68
N PHE A 258 11.13 9.30 -11.66
CA PHE A 258 12.23 9.87 -12.43
C PHE A 258 12.42 11.33 -12.05
N ASN A 259 13.66 11.71 -11.67
CA ASN A 259 14.12 13.10 -11.48
C ASN A 259 13.23 14.00 -10.61
N TRP A 260 12.54 13.43 -9.61
CA TRP A 260 11.78 14.22 -8.66
C TRP A 260 12.67 14.75 -7.54
N ALA A 261 12.46 16.00 -7.18
CA ALA A 261 13.09 16.65 -6.04
C ALA A 261 12.08 17.54 -5.33
N HIS A 262 12.23 17.68 -4.02
CA HIS A 262 11.36 18.53 -3.21
C HIS A 262 12.22 19.40 -2.29
N PRO A 263 11.93 20.73 -2.15
CA PRO A 263 12.76 21.66 -1.37
C PRO A 263 12.97 21.24 0.09
N ALA A 264 11.97 20.62 0.70
CA ALA A 264 12.03 20.15 2.08
C ALA A 264 12.76 18.81 2.28
N LEU A 265 13.28 18.21 1.19
CA LEU A 265 13.90 16.88 1.24
C LEU A 265 15.36 16.92 0.79
N GLU A 266 16.14 16.01 1.33
CA GLU A 266 17.47 15.64 0.87
C GLU A 266 17.47 14.21 0.37
N LYS A 267 18.02 13.97 -0.82
CA LYS A 267 18.16 12.61 -1.35
C LYS A 267 19.23 11.86 -0.57
N ILE A 268 18.93 10.63 -0.16
CA ILE A 268 19.87 9.72 0.51
C ILE A 268 20.51 8.82 -0.55
N ASN A 269 21.83 8.78 -0.60
CA ASN A 269 22.56 7.84 -1.43
C ASN A 269 22.64 6.49 -0.72
N HIS A 270 21.86 5.54 -1.19
CA HIS A 270 21.90 4.14 -0.76
C HIS A 270 21.74 3.24 -1.97
N GLU A 271 22.47 2.13 -2.00
CA GLU A 271 22.44 1.21 -3.14
C GLU A 271 21.02 0.70 -3.39
N ASN A 272 20.61 0.67 -4.65
CA ASN A 272 19.34 0.14 -5.12
C ASN A 272 18.09 0.68 -4.38
N THR A 273 18.20 1.87 -3.76
CA THR A 273 17.09 2.45 -2.99
C THR A 273 16.91 3.91 -3.35
N LEU A 274 15.71 4.32 -3.72
CA LEU A 274 15.36 5.72 -3.85
C LEU A 274 14.78 6.20 -2.51
N ALA A 275 15.56 7.02 -1.81
CA ALA A 275 15.16 7.49 -0.49
C ALA A 275 15.48 8.97 -0.29
N TYR A 276 14.68 9.58 0.59
CA TYR A 276 14.80 10.99 0.95
C TYR A 276 14.67 11.16 2.47
N ARG A 277 15.39 12.14 3.00
CA ARG A 277 15.24 12.58 4.39
C ARG A 277 14.58 13.96 4.42
N ARG A 278 13.58 14.15 5.24
CA ARG A 278 13.05 15.49 5.46
C ARG A 278 14.03 16.32 6.26
N LYS A 279 14.33 17.53 5.77
CA LYS A 279 15.16 18.51 6.47
C LYS A 279 14.52 18.82 7.83
N ALA A 280 15.35 19.09 8.84
CA ALA A 280 14.84 19.64 10.08
C ALA A 280 14.21 21.03 9.80
N ASP A 281 13.13 21.34 10.48
CA ASP A 281 12.61 22.71 10.42
C ASP A 281 13.67 23.62 11.03
N SER A 282 14.16 24.62 10.25
CA SER A 282 15.17 25.61 10.65
C SER A 282 14.58 26.62 11.62
#